data_0fd20fd980ed1679aec282a311a889cb
#
_entry.id   0fd20fd980ed1679aec282a311a889cb
#
_cell.length_a   1.000
_cell.length_b   1.000
_cell.length_c   1.000
_cell.angle_alpha   90.00
_cell.angle_beta   90.00
_cell.angle_gamma   90.00
#
_symmetry.space_group_name_H-M   'P 1'
#
loop_
_entity.id
_entity.type
_entity.pdbx_description
1 polymer ?
#
loop_
_entity_poly.entity_id
_entity_poly.type
_entity_poly.pdbx_seq_one_letter_code
_entity_poly.pdbx_strand_id
1 'polypeptide(L)'
;LPEFQGIEVIQIPIPHGVNVIIGQSHFIKTVEDLYEALITAVPGIKFGIAFCEASGKRLIRYDGNDEELKKLAIEAARSIGAGHVFVIYIRDAWPINVLNAIKNVQEVTRIYAATANPLQVIVGKTD
;
A
#
# COMPACT_ATOMS: atom_id res chain seq x y z
N LEU A 1 -11.85 25.57 2.72
CA LEU A 1 -11.62 24.20 2.28
C LEU A 1 -11.14 24.17 0.83
N PRO A 2 -10.25 23.24 0.48
CA PRO A 2 -9.85 23.07 -0.91
C PRO A 2 -11.06 22.75 -1.80
N GLU A 3 -11.05 23.25 -3.01
CA GLU A 3 -12.12 22.97 -3.94
C GLU A 3 -11.85 21.69 -4.71
N PHE A 4 -12.90 20.93 -4.97
CA PHE A 4 -12.84 19.75 -5.81
C PHE A 4 -12.50 20.14 -7.24
N GLN A 5 -11.45 19.54 -7.81
CA GLN A 5 -10.98 19.86 -9.16
C GLN A 5 -11.14 18.70 -10.14
N GLY A 6 -11.84 17.67 -9.76
CA GLY A 6 -12.11 16.57 -10.66
C GLY A 6 -11.60 15.24 -10.15
N ILE A 7 -11.64 14.25 -11.03
CA ILE A 7 -11.28 12.87 -10.73
C ILE A 7 -10.03 12.52 -11.52
N GLU A 8 -9.09 11.84 -10.86
CA GLU A 8 -7.91 11.29 -11.51
C GLU A 8 -7.97 9.76 -11.41
N VAL A 9 -7.68 9.09 -12.52
CA VAL A 9 -7.63 7.63 -12.58
C VAL A 9 -6.17 7.21 -12.59
N ILE A 10 -5.78 6.44 -11.57
CA ILE A 10 -4.39 5.99 -11.40
C ILE A 10 -4.30 4.53 -11.78
N GLN A 11 -3.54 4.24 -12.83
CA GLN A 11 -3.26 2.86 -13.21
C GLN A 11 -2.20 2.28 -12.28
N ILE A 12 -2.51 1.16 -11.64
CA ILE A 12 -1.58 0.51 -10.71
C ILE A 12 -0.79 -0.55 -11.48
N PRO A 13 0.55 -0.46 -11.54
CA PRO A 13 1.35 -1.48 -12.22
C PRO A 13 1.35 -2.78 -11.42
N ILE A 14 1.07 -3.90 -12.09
CA ILE A 14 1.09 -5.21 -11.45
C ILE A 14 1.90 -6.15 -12.35
N PRO A 15 3.22 -6.26 -12.13
CA PRO A 15 4.07 -7.16 -12.91
C PRO A 15 3.66 -8.62 -12.73
N HIS A 16 4.03 -9.45 -13.69
CA HIS A 16 3.75 -10.89 -13.64
C HIS A 16 4.32 -11.51 -12.35
N GLY A 17 3.53 -12.33 -11.70
CA GLY A 17 3.94 -13.02 -10.47
C GLY A 17 3.86 -12.19 -9.21
N VAL A 18 3.31 -10.97 -9.30
CA VAL A 18 3.21 -10.04 -8.17
C VAL A 18 1.75 -9.78 -7.86
N ASN A 19 1.43 -9.66 -6.57
CA ASN A 19 0.13 -9.20 -6.11
C ASN A 19 0.28 -7.85 -5.41
N VAL A 20 -0.76 -7.03 -5.49
CA VAL A 20 -0.80 -5.74 -4.80
C VAL A 20 -1.96 -5.73 -3.79
N ILE A 21 -1.71 -5.10 -2.65
CA ILE A 21 -2.73 -4.89 -1.61
C ILE A 21 -2.73 -3.40 -1.31
N ILE A 22 -3.90 -2.78 -1.41
CA ILE A 22 -4.05 -1.34 -1.15
C ILE A 22 -5.11 -1.16 -0.08
N GLY A 23 -4.81 -0.31 0.89
CA GLY A 23 -5.73 -0.05 1.97
C GLY A 23 -5.48 1.29 2.62
N GLN A 24 -6.07 1.46 3.79
CA GLN A 24 -6.01 2.69 4.55
C GLN A 24 -5.59 2.39 5.98
N SER A 25 -4.74 3.25 6.53
CA SER A 25 -4.29 3.11 7.89
C SER A 25 -4.12 4.49 8.52
N HIS A 26 -3.93 4.49 9.83
CA HIS A 26 -3.81 5.72 10.60
C HIS A 26 -2.65 5.58 11.58
N PHE A 27 -1.63 6.33 11.39
CA PHE A 27 -0.46 6.46 12.24
C PHE A 27 0.83 6.05 11.52
N ILE A 28 1.90 6.76 11.83
CA ILE A 28 3.19 6.63 11.12
C ILE A 28 3.88 5.28 11.34
N LYS A 29 3.50 4.56 12.39
CA LYS A 29 4.06 3.24 12.69
C LYS A 29 3.52 2.14 11.76
N THR A 30 2.61 2.48 10.87
CA THR A 30 1.96 1.55 9.94
C THR A 30 2.97 0.67 9.19
N VAL A 31 4.01 1.26 8.63
CA VAL A 31 4.99 0.51 7.82
C VAL A 31 5.71 -0.52 8.65
N GLU A 32 6.12 -0.16 9.86
CA GLU A 32 6.83 -1.07 10.76
C GLU A 32 5.96 -2.25 11.18
N ASP A 33 4.71 -1.98 11.56
CA ASP A 33 3.80 -3.02 12.02
C ASP A 33 3.34 -3.91 10.86
N LEU A 34 3.17 -3.36 9.67
CA LEU A 34 2.89 -4.16 8.47
C LEU A 34 4.07 -5.06 8.11
N TYR A 35 5.30 -4.55 8.24
CA TYR A 35 6.51 -5.34 7.99
C TYR A 35 6.51 -6.59 8.89
N GLU A 36 6.30 -6.38 10.18
CA GLU A 36 6.29 -7.48 11.16
C GLU A 36 5.16 -8.48 10.86
N ALA A 37 3.98 -7.97 10.52
CA ALA A 37 2.84 -8.83 10.20
C ALA A 37 3.12 -9.72 8.99
N LEU A 38 3.70 -9.15 7.94
CA LEU A 38 3.96 -9.90 6.71
C LEU A 38 5.04 -10.94 6.90
N ILE A 39 6.17 -10.56 7.49
CA ILE A 39 7.30 -11.47 7.63
C ILE A 39 7.00 -12.61 8.59
N THR A 40 6.11 -12.37 9.56
CA THR A 40 5.67 -13.38 10.51
C THR A 40 4.65 -14.34 9.90
N ALA A 41 3.75 -13.83 9.04
CA ALA A 41 2.67 -14.63 8.50
C ALA A 41 3.14 -15.70 7.53
N VAL A 42 4.13 -15.39 6.68
CA VAL A 42 4.60 -16.32 5.64
C VAL A 42 6.12 -16.29 5.58
N PRO A 43 6.77 -17.38 6.02
CA PRO A 43 8.22 -17.50 5.85
C PRO A 43 8.61 -17.41 4.37
N GLY A 44 9.61 -16.61 4.06
CA GLY A 44 10.10 -16.47 2.70
C GLY A 44 9.35 -15.48 1.83
N ILE A 45 8.32 -14.82 2.35
CA ILE A 45 7.59 -13.79 1.59
C ILE A 45 8.53 -12.67 1.17
N LYS A 46 8.35 -12.19 -0.07
CA LYS A 46 9.01 -10.99 -0.57
C LYS A 46 8.00 -9.87 -0.67
N PHE A 47 8.37 -8.68 -0.19
CA PHE A 47 7.40 -7.58 -0.15
C PHE A 47 8.05 -6.21 -0.13
N GLY A 48 7.26 -5.23 -0.56
CA GLY A 48 7.55 -3.82 -0.39
C GLY A 48 6.30 -3.11 0.09
N ILE A 49 6.46 -2.14 0.98
CA ILE A 49 5.37 -1.38 1.60
C ILE A 49 5.65 0.10 1.41
N ALA A 50 4.61 0.87 1.10
CA ALA A 50 4.68 2.33 1.13
C ALA A 50 3.42 2.88 1.78
N PHE A 51 3.56 3.97 2.52
CA PHE A 51 2.48 4.62 3.24
C PHE A 51 2.56 6.12 3.03
N CYS A 52 1.44 6.72 2.64
CA CYS A 52 1.32 8.17 2.45
C CYS A 52 0.97 8.82 3.78
N GLU A 53 1.90 9.60 4.34
CA GLU A 53 1.63 10.36 5.54
C GLU A 53 0.58 11.45 5.26
N ALA A 54 -0.27 11.72 6.24
CA ALA A 54 -1.35 12.69 6.09
C ALA A 54 -1.08 13.99 6.85
N SER A 55 0.05 14.09 7.54
CA SER A 55 0.38 15.27 8.35
C SER A 55 1.83 15.67 8.14
N GLY A 56 2.20 16.82 8.67
CA GLY A 56 3.55 17.35 8.53
C GLY A 56 3.92 17.53 7.07
N LYS A 57 5.08 17.05 6.68
CA LYS A 57 5.57 17.16 5.30
C LYS A 57 4.88 16.21 4.33
N ARG A 58 4.02 15.33 4.81
CA ARG A 58 3.29 14.37 3.99
C ARG A 58 4.22 13.51 3.13
N LEU A 59 5.24 12.97 3.77
CA LEU A 59 6.23 12.14 3.11
C LEU A 59 5.69 10.72 2.88
N ILE A 60 6.33 9.98 1.99
CA ILE A 60 6.03 8.58 1.80
C ILE A 60 7.03 7.78 2.64
N ARG A 61 6.50 7.01 3.60
CA ARG A 61 7.29 6.05 4.35
C ARG A 61 7.28 4.73 3.64
N TYR A 62 8.38 4.01 3.69
CA TYR A 62 8.46 2.73 2.99
C TYR A 62 9.42 1.78 3.70
N ASP A 63 9.23 0.50 3.46
CA ASP A 63 10.14 -0.56 3.89
C ASP A 63 9.83 -1.82 3.08
N GLY A 64 10.59 -2.86 3.30
CA GLY A 64 10.40 -4.13 2.65
C GLY A 64 11.70 -4.93 2.62
N ASN A 65 11.60 -6.16 2.14
CA ASN A 65 12.75 -7.04 2.00
C ASN A 65 13.11 -7.34 0.54
N ASP A 66 12.52 -6.62 -0.40
CA ASP A 66 12.76 -6.80 -1.83
C ASP A 66 12.83 -5.42 -2.49
N GLU A 67 13.95 -5.12 -3.15
CA GLU A 67 14.19 -3.79 -3.70
C GLU A 67 13.23 -3.41 -4.83
N GLU A 68 12.90 -4.37 -5.71
CA GLU A 68 11.96 -4.11 -6.80
C GLU A 68 10.56 -3.80 -6.25
N LEU A 69 10.12 -4.59 -5.28
CA LEU A 69 8.79 -4.42 -4.70
C LEU A 69 8.68 -3.14 -3.89
N LYS A 70 9.77 -2.73 -3.21
CA LYS A 70 9.80 -1.42 -2.54
C LYS A 70 9.62 -0.28 -3.55
N LYS A 71 10.33 -0.33 -4.66
CA LYS A 71 10.22 0.70 -5.70
C LYS A 71 8.80 0.78 -6.26
N LEU A 72 8.20 -0.37 -6.54
CA LEU A 72 6.82 -0.43 -7.03
C LEU A 72 5.86 0.21 -6.02
N ALA A 73 6.02 -0.11 -4.74
CA ALA A 73 5.17 0.43 -3.69
C ALA A 73 5.30 1.96 -3.58
N ILE A 74 6.53 2.45 -3.61
CA ILE A 74 6.80 3.90 -3.54
C ILE A 74 6.17 4.62 -4.73
N GLU A 75 6.35 4.09 -5.94
CA GLU A 75 5.81 4.71 -7.15
C GLU A 75 4.28 4.72 -7.15
N ALA A 76 3.66 3.61 -6.75
CA ALA A 76 2.21 3.53 -6.66
C ALA A 76 1.67 4.51 -5.63
N ALA A 77 2.28 4.56 -4.44
CA ALA A 77 1.87 5.49 -3.39
C ALA A 77 2.02 6.94 -3.84
N ARG A 78 3.11 7.26 -4.53
CA ARG A 78 3.34 8.61 -5.05
C ARG A 78 2.28 8.99 -6.08
N SER A 79 1.92 8.05 -6.97
CA SER A 79 0.90 8.30 -7.99
C SER A 79 -0.47 8.51 -7.38
N ILE A 80 -0.82 7.77 -6.33
CA ILE A 80 -2.09 7.93 -5.63
C ILE A 80 -2.12 9.26 -4.88
N GLY A 81 -1.07 9.55 -4.14
CA GLY A 81 -0.89 10.83 -3.48
C GLY A 81 -1.96 11.21 -2.45
N ALA A 82 -2.67 10.24 -1.89
CA ALA A 82 -3.71 10.48 -0.90
C ALA A 82 -3.24 10.02 0.47
N GLY A 83 -3.33 10.90 1.46
CA GLY A 83 -2.92 10.58 2.83
C GLY A 83 -3.68 9.39 3.40
N HIS A 84 -3.05 8.67 4.33
CA HIS A 84 -3.56 7.45 4.97
C HIS A 84 -3.58 6.21 4.08
N VAL A 85 -3.22 6.31 2.81
CA VAL A 85 -3.21 5.14 1.91
C VAL A 85 -1.89 4.38 2.07
N PHE A 86 -1.98 3.07 2.19
CA PHE A 86 -0.81 2.21 2.09
C PHE A 86 -0.90 1.31 0.87
N VAL A 87 0.26 0.94 0.33
CA VAL A 87 0.38 0.03 -0.80
C VAL A 87 1.39 -1.05 -0.42
N ILE A 88 1.01 -2.29 -0.63
CA ILE A 88 1.89 -3.45 -0.41
C ILE A 88 1.96 -4.24 -1.71
N TYR A 89 3.18 -4.54 -2.16
CA TYR A 89 3.42 -5.50 -3.23
C TYR A 89 4.06 -6.74 -2.64
N ILE A 90 3.55 -7.92 -3.02
CA ILE A 90 4.07 -9.20 -2.52
C ILE A 90 4.42 -10.15 -3.65
N ARG A 91 5.39 -11.01 -3.37
CA ARG A 91 5.80 -12.13 -4.21
C ARG A 91 6.08 -13.33 -3.30
N ASP A 92 5.93 -14.53 -3.84
CA ASP A 92 6.12 -15.79 -3.12
C ASP A 92 5.13 -15.99 -1.97
N ALA A 93 3.96 -15.38 -2.10
CA ALA A 93 2.81 -15.56 -1.23
C ALA A 93 1.57 -15.04 -1.94
N TRP A 94 0.41 -15.51 -1.51
CA TRP A 94 -0.87 -15.02 -2.01
C TRP A 94 -1.48 -14.05 -1.01
N PRO A 95 -2.31 -13.09 -1.46
CA PRO A 95 -3.00 -12.20 -0.52
C PRO A 95 -3.74 -12.94 0.59
N ILE A 96 -4.38 -14.05 0.27
CA ILE A 96 -5.13 -14.84 1.27
C ILE A 96 -4.24 -15.29 2.44
N ASN A 97 -2.94 -15.44 2.22
CA ASN A 97 -2.02 -15.85 3.27
C ASN A 97 -1.73 -14.73 4.28
N VAL A 98 -1.97 -13.46 3.91
CA VAL A 98 -1.56 -12.32 4.71
C VAL A 98 -2.69 -11.36 5.06
N LEU A 99 -3.87 -11.48 4.45
CA LEU A 99 -4.95 -10.51 4.67
C LEU A 99 -5.36 -10.39 6.13
N ASN A 100 -5.53 -11.51 6.84
CA ASN A 100 -5.92 -11.45 8.24
C ASN A 100 -4.81 -10.85 9.11
N ALA A 101 -3.56 -11.14 8.81
CA ALA A 101 -2.43 -10.52 9.52
C ALA A 101 -2.44 -9.00 9.33
N ILE A 102 -2.69 -8.54 8.11
CA ILE A 102 -2.78 -7.10 7.80
C ILE A 102 -3.96 -6.47 8.53
N LYS A 103 -5.14 -7.11 8.48
CA LYS A 103 -6.34 -6.59 9.14
C LYS A 103 -6.18 -6.48 10.65
N ASN A 104 -5.34 -7.33 11.24
CA ASN A 104 -5.10 -7.32 12.68
C ASN A 104 -4.05 -6.30 13.11
N VAL A 105 -3.39 -5.64 12.16
CA VAL A 105 -2.53 -4.50 12.48
C VAL A 105 -3.42 -3.36 12.97
N GLN A 106 -3.12 -2.86 14.15
CA GLN A 106 -4.01 -1.92 14.85
C GLN A 106 -4.27 -0.64 14.05
N GLU A 107 -3.29 -0.17 13.30
CA GLU A 107 -3.39 1.04 12.52
C GLU A 107 -4.24 0.90 11.26
N VAL A 108 -4.42 -0.34 10.77
CA VAL A 108 -5.16 -0.59 9.52
C VAL A 108 -6.65 -0.43 9.75
N THR A 109 -7.27 0.48 9.01
CA THR A 109 -8.70 0.72 9.09
C THR A 109 -9.50 -0.08 8.07
N ARG A 110 -8.92 -0.33 6.90
CA ARG A 110 -9.56 -1.15 5.86
C ARG A 110 -8.60 -1.54 4.76
N ILE A 111 -8.97 -2.56 4.01
CA ILE A 111 -8.32 -2.96 2.77
C ILE A 111 -9.29 -2.68 1.63
N TYR A 112 -8.81 -2.00 0.60
CA TYR A 112 -9.62 -1.67 -0.58
C TYR A 112 -9.55 -2.75 -1.63
N ALA A 113 -8.35 -3.31 -1.87
CA ALA A 113 -8.13 -4.27 -2.94
C ALA A 113 -6.94 -5.16 -2.63
N ALA A 114 -7.00 -6.40 -3.12
CA ALA A 114 -5.90 -7.36 -3.01
C ALA A 114 -5.99 -8.24 -4.24
N THR A 115 -5.07 -8.05 -5.22
CA THR A 115 -5.24 -8.67 -6.52
C THR A 115 -3.94 -8.75 -7.32
N ALA A 116 -3.91 -9.68 -8.28
CA ALA A 116 -2.92 -9.71 -9.35
C ALA A 116 -3.53 -9.28 -10.69
N ASN A 117 -4.80 -8.93 -10.69
CA ASN A 117 -5.52 -8.50 -11.91
C ASN A 117 -5.37 -6.99 -12.11
N PRO A 118 -5.61 -6.49 -13.34
CA PRO A 118 -5.56 -5.05 -13.59
C PRO A 118 -6.38 -4.26 -12.59
N LEU A 119 -5.80 -3.18 -12.09
CA LEU A 119 -6.37 -2.38 -11.03
C LEU A 119 -6.16 -0.90 -11.30
N GLN A 120 -7.22 -0.13 -11.07
CA GLN A 120 -7.16 1.33 -11.10
C GLN A 120 -7.63 1.88 -9.77
N VAL A 121 -7.01 2.96 -9.35
CA VAL A 121 -7.44 3.72 -8.17
C VAL A 121 -8.00 5.04 -8.64
N ILE A 122 -9.17 5.41 -8.16
CA ILE A 122 -9.82 6.66 -8.51
C ILE A 122 -9.68 7.62 -7.34
N VAL A 123 -9.12 8.80 -7.61
CA VAL A 123 -8.82 9.78 -6.58
C VAL A 123 -9.57 11.08 -6.90
N GLY A 124 -10.24 11.62 -5.89
CA GLY A 124 -10.77 12.98 -5.97
C GLY A 124 -9.62 13.96 -5.84
N LYS A 125 -9.54 14.88 -6.80
CA LYS A 125 -8.44 15.84 -6.84
C LYS A 125 -8.89 17.18 -6.29
N THR A 126 -8.04 17.79 -5.44
CA THR A 126 -8.25 19.11 -4.88
C THR A 126 -7.00 19.94 -5.05
N ASP A 127 -7.12 21.27 -4.93
CA ASP A 127 -5.97 22.16 -4.99
C ASP A 127 -5.12 22.15 -3.69
#